data_fb58bc95e42a0676b773b5334ce81c34
#
_entry.id   fb58bc95e42a0676b773b5334ce81c34
#
_cell.length_a   1.000
_cell.length_b   1.000
_cell.length_c   1.000
_cell.angle_alpha   90.00
_cell.angle_beta   90.00
_cell.angle_gamma   90.00
#
_symmetry.space_group_name_H-M   'P 1'
#
loop_
_entity.id
_entity.type
_entity.pdbx_description
1 polymer ?
#
loop_
_entity_poly.entity_id
_entity_poly.type
_entity_poly.pdbx_seq_one_letter_code
_entity_poly.pdbx_strand_id
1 'polypeptide(L)'
;MNPVTNALFRLFRANETRVHELNYLFWECTTRCNLHCRHCGSDCKDCGGEKDMPAEDFLRAFDTIPTQSRQLPFTVVITGGEPLLREDLPAIGKAIRQRGVGWGLVSNGWLYDEAMHHRLMAAGMGSLTISLDGLQEDHDWMRGRKGSYVRALNAIAIAAKQPRLNFDVVTCVNQRNLPHLQAIHDQLAQMGVGQWRIFTIIPIGRALNNPELHLTDSQFVQLMDFIAEKRATHPTPMNVTFSCEGYLGRYECKVRQTPYFCHAGINIASVLIDGTICACPNIDRTRFAQGNIYTDNLWDVWQTRFEPFRNRQWARQGICHDCKAFNMCLGNGMHNWHGDCTSPINCHHNKLKIES
;
A
#
# COMPACT_ATOMS: atom_id res chain seq x y z
N MET A 1 -8.54 15.67 -17.23
CA MET A 1 -9.08 16.73 -16.31
C MET A 1 -8.98 18.08 -17.00
N ASN A 2 -9.95 18.98 -16.77
CA ASN A 2 -9.91 20.33 -17.33
C ASN A 2 -8.91 21.24 -16.56
N PRO A 3 -8.49 22.40 -17.13
CA PRO A 3 -7.49 23.26 -16.49
C PRO A 3 -7.87 23.77 -15.10
N VAL A 4 -9.16 24.05 -14.86
CA VAL A 4 -9.67 24.53 -13.57
C VAL A 4 -9.54 23.44 -12.50
N THR A 5 -9.99 22.22 -12.81
CA THR A 5 -9.86 21.07 -11.90
C THR A 5 -8.39 20.77 -11.58
N ASN A 6 -7.49 20.89 -12.57
CA ASN A 6 -6.05 20.74 -12.34
C ASN A 6 -5.49 21.80 -11.40
N ALA A 7 -5.92 23.07 -11.54
CA ALA A 7 -5.49 24.16 -10.67
C ALA A 7 -5.99 23.95 -9.22
N LEU A 8 -7.27 23.62 -9.05
CA LEU A 8 -7.86 23.34 -7.73
C LEU A 8 -7.17 22.15 -7.05
N PHE A 9 -6.90 21.08 -7.80
CA PHE A 9 -6.20 19.92 -7.26
C PHE A 9 -4.77 20.25 -6.80
N ARG A 10 -4.05 21.09 -7.57
CA ARG A 10 -2.70 21.53 -7.16
C ARG A 10 -2.74 22.39 -5.89
N LEU A 11 -3.75 23.27 -5.74
CA LEU A 11 -3.95 24.05 -4.51
C LEU A 11 -4.28 23.15 -3.31
N PHE A 12 -5.18 22.20 -3.48
CA PHE A 12 -5.48 21.17 -2.47
C PHE A 12 -4.21 20.44 -2.03
N ARG A 13 -3.45 19.91 -2.99
CA ARG A 13 -2.20 19.19 -2.69
C ARG A 13 -1.16 20.06 -2.00
N ALA A 14 -1.01 21.31 -2.41
CA ALA A 14 -0.10 22.26 -1.76
C ALA A 14 -0.51 22.53 -0.31
N ASN A 15 -1.82 22.64 -0.04
CA ASN A 15 -2.33 22.77 1.32
C ASN A 15 -2.07 21.53 2.16
N GLU A 16 -2.37 20.31 1.65
CA GLU A 16 -2.08 19.04 2.32
C GLU A 16 -0.59 18.94 2.67
N THR A 17 0.28 19.28 1.72
CA THR A 17 1.74 19.27 1.92
C THR A 17 2.18 20.27 2.99
N ARG A 18 1.57 21.47 3.04
CA ARG A 18 1.88 22.50 4.05
C ARG A 18 1.41 22.11 5.44
N VAL A 19 0.20 21.55 5.55
CA VAL A 19 -0.40 21.11 6.82
C VAL A 19 0.25 19.83 7.30
N HIS A 20 0.53 18.88 6.42
CA HIS A 20 1.14 17.56 6.62
C HIS A 20 0.64 16.83 7.87
N GLU A 21 -0.68 16.79 8.03
CA GLU A 21 -1.31 16.07 9.13
C GLU A 21 -1.07 14.56 9.00
N LEU A 22 -0.55 13.93 10.06
CA LEU A 22 -0.27 12.50 10.06
C LEU A 22 -1.57 11.72 10.27
N ASN A 23 -2.03 11.00 9.23
CA ASN A 23 -3.29 10.26 9.24
C ASN A 23 -3.08 8.73 9.28
N TYR A 24 -1.96 8.25 8.75
CA TYR A 24 -1.60 6.83 8.75
C TYR A 24 -0.18 6.62 9.26
N LEU A 25 -0.05 5.76 10.25
CA LEU A 25 1.24 5.27 10.70
C LEU A 25 1.34 3.77 10.40
N PHE A 26 2.19 3.40 9.44
CA PHE A 26 2.50 1.99 9.19
C PHE A 26 3.52 1.48 10.20
N TRP A 27 3.32 0.27 10.64
CA TRP A 27 4.30 -0.45 11.44
C TRP A 27 4.65 -1.78 10.79
N GLU A 28 5.91 -1.92 10.35
CA GLU A 28 6.48 -3.20 9.93
C GLU A 28 6.86 -3.98 11.20
N CYS A 29 5.93 -4.77 11.73
CA CYS A 29 6.05 -5.38 13.05
C CYS A 29 6.90 -6.65 13.08
N THR A 30 7.13 -7.27 11.91
CA THR A 30 7.89 -8.50 11.74
C THR A 30 8.37 -8.62 10.29
N THR A 31 9.53 -9.25 10.05
CA THR A 31 9.98 -9.70 8.72
C THR A 31 9.75 -11.19 8.50
N ARG A 32 9.23 -11.92 9.50
CA ARG A 32 8.83 -13.32 9.34
C ARG A 32 7.58 -13.41 8.45
N CYS A 33 7.57 -14.37 7.53
CA CYS A 33 6.45 -14.64 6.65
C CYS A 33 6.32 -16.13 6.36
N ASN A 34 5.13 -16.66 6.39
CA ASN A 34 4.80 -18.05 6.08
C ASN A 34 4.60 -18.31 4.58
N LEU A 35 4.79 -17.30 3.71
CA LEU A 35 4.76 -17.40 2.26
C LEU A 35 6.08 -16.92 1.66
N HIS A 36 6.37 -17.36 0.42
CA HIS A 36 7.56 -16.96 -0.33
C HIS A 36 7.18 -16.30 -1.66
N CYS A 37 6.46 -15.18 -1.57
CA CYS A 37 5.90 -14.49 -2.74
C CYS A 37 6.98 -14.04 -3.72
N ARG A 38 6.78 -14.31 -5.02
CA ARG A 38 7.72 -13.97 -6.09
C ARG A 38 7.91 -12.46 -6.27
N HIS A 39 6.92 -11.66 -5.89
CA HIS A 39 6.90 -10.21 -6.01
C HIS A 39 7.25 -9.46 -4.71
N CYS A 40 7.72 -10.14 -3.67
CA CYS A 40 7.97 -9.50 -2.39
C CYS A 40 9.12 -8.49 -2.46
N GLY A 41 8.80 -7.22 -2.25
CA GLY A 41 9.78 -6.14 -2.23
C GLY A 41 10.68 -6.13 -0.99
N SER A 42 10.15 -6.61 0.16
CA SER A 42 10.87 -6.66 1.44
C SER A 42 11.69 -7.94 1.63
N ASP A 43 11.62 -8.89 0.69
CA ASP A 43 12.30 -10.20 0.76
C ASP A 43 12.14 -10.93 2.11
N CYS A 44 10.95 -10.84 2.69
CA CYS A 44 10.60 -11.48 3.96
C CYS A 44 10.76 -13.01 3.89
N LYS A 45 11.26 -13.62 4.98
CA LYS A 45 11.62 -15.06 5.05
C LYS A 45 10.94 -15.76 6.23
N ASP A 46 10.84 -17.08 6.14
CA ASP A 46 10.22 -17.94 7.16
C ASP A 46 11.03 -17.95 8.47
N CYS A 47 12.35 -17.93 8.35
CA CYS A 47 13.28 -17.93 9.48
C CYS A 47 14.55 -17.19 9.14
N GLY A 48 15.22 -16.63 10.15
CA GLY A 48 16.51 -15.94 10.01
C GLY A 48 16.43 -14.49 9.57
N GLY A 49 15.26 -13.85 9.71
CA GLY A 49 15.12 -12.39 9.68
C GLY A 49 15.53 -11.74 11.00
N GLU A 50 15.40 -10.41 11.07
CA GLU A 50 15.52 -9.67 12.32
C GLU A 50 14.49 -10.17 13.33
N LYS A 51 14.82 -10.07 14.62
CA LYS A 51 13.84 -10.35 15.69
C LYS A 51 12.68 -9.39 15.54
N ASP A 52 11.47 -9.87 15.87
CA ASP A 52 10.30 -9.00 15.94
C ASP A 52 10.59 -7.81 16.84
N MET A 53 10.21 -6.60 16.39
CA MET A 53 10.31 -5.42 17.25
C MET A 53 9.42 -5.62 18.48
N PRO A 54 9.93 -5.41 19.70
CA PRO A 54 9.09 -5.40 20.89
C PRO A 54 7.94 -4.40 20.74
N ALA A 55 6.73 -4.81 21.09
CA ALA A 55 5.54 -3.95 20.97
C ALA A 55 5.69 -2.65 21.76
N GLU A 56 6.36 -2.72 22.91
CA GLU A 56 6.62 -1.59 23.80
C GLU A 56 7.49 -0.52 23.12
N ASP A 57 8.43 -0.92 22.28
CA ASP A 57 9.31 0.02 21.57
C ASP A 57 8.51 0.84 20.55
N PHE A 58 7.66 0.16 19.78
CA PHE A 58 6.73 0.85 18.87
C PHE A 58 5.76 1.75 19.65
N LEU A 59 5.14 1.25 20.70
CA LEU A 59 4.15 2.01 21.48
C LEU A 59 4.80 3.23 22.17
N ARG A 60 6.02 3.11 22.65
CA ARG A 60 6.79 4.23 23.22
C ARG A 60 7.05 5.31 22.16
N ALA A 61 7.49 4.92 20.94
CA ALA A 61 7.66 5.86 19.84
C ALA A 61 6.32 6.49 19.42
N PHE A 62 5.27 5.69 19.30
CA PHE A 62 3.91 6.16 19.01
C PHE A 62 3.41 7.18 20.03
N ASP A 63 3.71 7.00 21.32
CA ASP A 63 3.27 7.90 22.41
C ASP A 63 3.94 9.28 22.35
N THR A 64 4.98 9.48 21.56
CA THR A 64 5.56 10.80 21.28
C THR A 64 4.67 11.68 20.42
N ILE A 65 3.73 11.08 19.63
CA ILE A 65 2.77 11.84 18.85
C ILE A 65 1.74 12.48 19.79
N PRO A 66 1.53 13.80 19.75
CA PRO A 66 0.57 14.48 20.65
C PRO A 66 -0.86 13.91 20.49
N THR A 67 -1.60 13.83 21.57
CA THR A 67 -2.95 13.26 21.59
C THR A 67 -3.90 13.99 20.64
N GLN A 68 -3.79 15.32 20.54
CA GLN A 68 -4.59 16.12 19.60
C GLN A 68 -4.29 15.79 18.12
N SER A 69 -3.06 15.36 17.80
CA SER A 69 -2.65 14.95 16.46
C SER A 69 -3.01 13.50 16.13
N ARG A 70 -3.52 12.74 17.12
CA ARG A 70 -3.98 11.36 16.97
C ARG A 70 -5.50 11.25 16.88
N GLN A 71 -6.22 12.36 16.72
CA GLN A 71 -7.66 12.35 16.54
C GLN A 71 -8.04 11.75 15.18
N LEU A 72 -9.31 11.33 15.02
CA LEU A 72 -9.78 10.80 13.74
C LEU A 72 -9.55 11.81 12.60
N PRO A 73 -9.08 11.36 11.44
CA PRO A 73 -9.04 9.95 10.97
C PRO A 73 -7.72 9.19 11.17
N PHE A 74 -6.99 9.34 12.25
CA PHE A 74 -5.70 8.67 12.46
C PHE A 74 -5.86 7.13 12.59
N THR A 75 -5.03 6.38 11.87
CA THR A 75 -5.04 4.91 11.86
C THR A 75 -3.61 4.33 11.89
N VAL A 76 -3.37 3.36 12.76
CA VAL A 76 -2.18 2.51 12.72
C VAL A 76 -2.45 1.32 11.80
N VAL A 77 -1.60 1.10 10.80
CA VAL A 77 -1.68 -0.04 9.89
C VAL A 77 -0.52 -0.98 10.18
N ILE A 78 -0.84 -2.16 10.71
CA ILE A 78 0.15 -3.18 11.03
C ILE A 78 0.45 -4.01 9.78
N THR A 79 1.73 -4.08 9.44
CA THR A 79 2.23 -4.78 8.26
C THR A 79 3.56 -5.47 8.59
N GLY A 80 4.27 -5.96 7.59
CA GLY A 80 5.57 -6.62 7.73
C GLY A 80 5.71 -7.75 6.73
N GLY A 81 6.22 -8.89 7.16
CA GLY A 81 6.08 -10.14 6.44
C GLY A 81 4.63 -10.62 6.51
N GLU A 82 4.28 -11.34 7.59
CA GLU A 82 2.89 -11.68 7.93
C GLU A 82 2.64 -11.36 9.40
N PRO A 83 1.86 -10.32 9.70
CA PRO A 83 1.59 -9.90 11.09
C PRO A 83 0.91 -10.98 11.95
N LEU A 84 0.12 -11.87 11.34
CA LEU A 84 -0.58 -12.95 12.07
C LEU A 84 0.35 -14.03 12.61
N LEU A 85 1.65 -13.98 12.30
CA LEU A 85 2.66 -14.81 12.96
C LEU A 85 3.04 -14.29 14.36
N ARG A 86 2.62 -13.08 14.73
CA ARG A 86 2.82 -12.53 16.07
C ARG A 86 1.68 -12.98 17.00
N GLU A 87 2.03 -13.70 18.04
CA GLU A 87 1.06 -14.18 19.04
C GLU A 87 0.48 -13.03 19.88
N ASP A 88 1.25 -11.97 20.08
CA ASP A 88 0.89 -10.78 20.85
C ASP A 88 0.06 -9.76 20.07
N LEU A 89 -0.21 -9.99 18.75
CA LEU A 89 -0.92 -9.06 17.89
C LEU A 89 -2.27 -8.56 18.44
N PRO A 90 -3.15 -9.42 19.02
CA PRO A 90 -4.39 -8.92 19.63
C PRO A 90 -4.16 -8.01 20.83
N ALA A 91 -3.13 -8.28 21.64
CA ALA A 91 -2.78 -7.42 22.78
C ALA A 91 -2.27 -6.05 22.30
N ILE A 92 -1.47 -6.03 21.25
CA ILE A 92 -0.99 -4.81 20.59
C ILE A 92 -2.17 -4.00 20.06
N GLY A 93 -3.09 -4.62 19.32
CA GLY A 93 -4.28 -3.96 18.78
C GLY A 93 -5.13 -3.32 19.89
N LYS A 94 -5.31 -4.02 21.00
CA LYS A 94 -6.01 -3.50 22.19
C LYS A 94 -5.26 -2.29 22.79
N ALA A 95 -3.93 -2.36 22.89
CA ALA A 95 -3.11 -1.26 23.40
C ALA A 95 -3.17 0.00 22.53
N ILE A 96 -3.20 -0.16 21.18
CA ILE A 96 -3.42 0.95 20.23
C ILE A 96 -4.83 1.53 20.43
N ARG A 97 -5.84 0.67 20.54
CA ARG A 97 -7.23 1.11 20.72
C ARG A 97 -7.45 1.87 22.03
N GLN A 98 -6.78 1.46 23.11
CA GLN A 98 -6.79 2.16 24.41
C GLN A 98 -6.21 3.58 24.33
N ARG A 99 -5.38 3.87 23.34
CA ARG A 99 -4.86 5.21 23.05
C ARG A 99 -5.80 6.07 22.21
N GLY A 100 -7.04 5.60 21.98
CA GLY A 100 -8.07 6.32 21.22
C GLY A 100 -7.93 6.24 19.70
N VAL A 101 -7.04 5.39 19.18
CA VAL A 101 -6.67 5.33 17.76
C VAL A 101 -7.24 4.07 17.09
N GLY A 102 -7.67 4.20 15.83
CA GLY A 102 -8.04 3.08 14.97
C GLY A 102 -6.81 2.26 14.57
N TRP A 103 -7.01 0.97 14.32
CA TRP A 103 -5.96 0.13 13.75
C TRP A 103 -6.52 -0.91 12.78
N GLY A 104 -5.64 -1.35 11.90
CA GLY A 104 -5.93 -2.42 10.95
C GLY A 104 -4.67 -3.16 10.55
N LEU A 105 -4.82 -4.16 9.70
CA LEU A 105 -3.70 -4.94 9.23
C LEU A 105 -3.80 -5.30 7.74
N VAL A 106 -2.64 -5.60 7.16
CA VAL A 106 -2.50 -6.21 5.83
C VAL A 106 -2.01 -7.63 6.03
N SER A 107 -2.72 -8.61 5.47
CA SER A 107 -2.41 -10.03 5.64
C SER A 107 -2.48 -10.80 4.32
N ASN A 108 -1.71 -11.88 4.24
CA ASN A 108 -1.81 -12.85 3.16
C ASN A 108 -3.00 -13.84 3.33
N GLY A 109 -3.73 -13.75 4.44
CA GLY A 109 -4.92 -14.54 4.73
C GLY A 109 -4.67 -15.98 5.21
N TRP A 110 -3.42 -16.49 5.18
CA TRP A 110 -3.14 -17.89 5.50
C TRP A 110 -3.57 -18.32 6.92
N LEU A 111 -3.36 -17.43 7.90
CA LEU A 111 -3.68 -17.68 9.31
C LEU A 111 -4.99 -17.02 9.76
N TYR A 112 -5.72 -16.38 8.83
CA TYR A 112 -6.95 -15.67 9.15
C TYR A 112 -8.14 -16.63 9.06
N ASP A 113 -8.53 -17.20 10.20
CA ASP A 113 -9.72 -18.03 10.39
C ASP A 113 -10.76 -17.33 11.30
N GLU A 114 -11.90 -17.97 11.57
CA GLU A 114 -12.97 -17.42 12.42
C GLU A 114 -12.46 -17.11 13.85
N ALA A 115 -11.61 -17.96 14.41
CA ALA A 115 -11.07 -17.74 15.76
C ALA A 115 -10.16 -16.51 15.81
N MET A 116 -9.26 -16.37 14.81
CA MET A 116 -8.41 -15.20 14.67
C MET A 116 -9.23 -13.94 14.39
N HIS A 117 -10.23 -14.02 13.51
CA HIS A 117 -11.17 -12.93 13.25
C HIS A 117 -11.80 -12.42 14.56
N HIS A 118 -12.38 -13.29 15.36
CA HIS A 118 -13.01 -12.91 16.62
C HIS A 118 -12.02 -12.28 17.61
N ARG A 119 -10.80 -12.81 17.71
CA ARG A 119 -9.75 -12.25 18.57
C ARG A 119 -9.36 -10.82 18.16
N LEU A 120 -9.18 -10.58 16.86
CA LEU A 120 -8.79 -9.26 16.31
C LEU A 120 -9.93 -8.25 16.42
N MET A 121 -11.17 -8.67 16.14
CA MET A 121 -12.34 -7.81 16.31
C MET A 121 -12.55 -7.42 17.78
N ALA A 122 -12.39 -8.36 18.71
CA ALA A 122 -12.43 -8.08 20.14
C ALA A 122 -11.31 -7.13 20.61
N ALA A 123 -10.17 -7.12 19.90
CA ALA A 123 -9.08 -6.17 20.10
C ALA A 123 -9.32 -4.80 19.44
N GLY A 124 -10.45 -4.62 18.73
CA GLY A 124 -10.86 -3.35 18.14
C GLY A 124 -10.30 -3.10 16.74
N MET A 125 -9.97 -4.17 15.98
CA MET A 125 -9.58 -4.05 14.59
C MET A 125 -10.69 -3.37 13.75
N GLY A 126 -10.35 -2.28 13.07
CA GLY A 126 -11.28 -1.49 12.25
C GLY A 126 -11.07 -1.64 10.75
N SER A 127 -9.88 -2.11 10.30
CA SER A 127 -9.62 -2.32 8.87
C SER A 127 -8.77 -3.57 8.62
N LEU A 128 -9.03 -4.20 7.47
CA LEU A 128 -8.32 -5.40 7.03
C LEU A 128 -8.14 -5.37 5.51
N THR A 129 -6.93 -5.64 5.08
CA THR A 129 -6.63 -5.89 3.66
C THR A 129 -6.16 -7.33 3.51
N ILE A 130 -6.81 -8.09 2.61
CA ILE A 130 -6.36 -9.44 2.23
C ILE A 130 -5.84 -9.42 0.80
N SER A 131 -4.73 -10.10 0.59
CA SER A 131 -4.12 -10.22 -0.73
C SER A 131 -4.68 -11.41 -1.51
N LEU A 132 -5.10 -11.18 -2.76
CA LEU A 132 -5.49 -12.21 -3.72
C LEU A 132 -4.94 -11.87 -5.11
N ASP A 133 -3.93 -12.62 -5.59
CA ASP A 133 -3.20 -12.29 -6.83
C ASP A 133 -3.57 -13.16 -8.03
N GLY A 134 -4.75 -13.72 -8.08
CA GLY A 134 -5.17 -14.53 -9.21
C GLY A 134 -6.17 -15.61 -8.85
N LEU A 135 -6.53 -16.41 -9.83
CA LEU A 135 -7.18 -17.70 -9.62
C LEU A 135 -6.19 -18.69 -9.00
N GLN A 136 -6.63 -19.87 -8.63
CA GLN A 136 -5.88 -20.82 -7.80
C GLN A 136 -4.43 -21.03 -8.25
N GLU A 137 -4.23 -21.35 -9.52
CA GLU A 137 -2.90 -21.68 -10.04
C GLU A 137 -1.96 -20.44 -9.99
N ASP A 138 -2.45 -19.29 -10.46
CA ASP A 138 -1.67 -18.07 -10.51
C ASP A 138 -1.40 -17.50 -9.11
N HIS A 139 -2.38 -17.57 -8.22
CA HIS A 139 -2.21 -17.13 -6.84
C HIS A 139 -1.19 -17.99 -6.10
N ASP A 140 -1.33 -19.32 -6.15
CA ASP A 140 -0.40 -20.24 -5.48
C ASP A 140 1.03 -20.11 -6.03
N TRP A 141 1.16 -19.93 -7.37
CA TRP A 141 2.44 -19.64 -8.02
C TRP A 141 3.03 -18.32 -7.53
N MET A 142 2.25 -17.23 -7.52
CA MET A 142 2.71 -15.91 -7.08
C MET A 142 3.14 -15.92 -5.63
N ARG A 143 2.36 -16.58 -4.77
CA ARG A 143 2.60 -16.66 -3.32
C ARG A 143 3.66 -17.68 -2.94
N GLY A 144 4.10 -18.52 -3.88
CA GLY A 144 5.15 -19.54 -3.68
C GLY A 144 4.72 -20.66 -2.73
N ARG A 145 3.41 -20.89 -2.54
CA ARG A 145 2.88 -21.90 -1.65
C ARG A 145 1.53 -22.45 -2.13
N LYS A 146 1.47 -23.75 -2.39
CA LYS A 146 0.23 -24.45 -2.74
C LYS A 146 -0.79 -24.34 -1.62
N GLY A 147 -2.04 -24.05 -1.98
CA GLY A 147 -3.16 -23.89 -1.04
C GLY A 147 -3.30 -22.47 -0.47
N SER A 148 -2.42 -21.54 -0.83
CA SER A 148 -2.56 -20.14 -0.39
C SER A 148 -3.83 -19.49 -0.92
N TYR A 149 -4.27 -19.85 -2.13
CA TYR A 149 -5.54 -19.39 -2.71
C TYR A 149 -6.75 -19.74 -1.84
N VAL A 150 -6.87 -21.01 -1.46
CA VAL A 150 -8.01 -21.48 -0.63
C VAL A 150 -8.01 -20.79 0.72
N ARG A 151 -6.84 -20.56 1.32
CA ARG A 151 -6.70 -19.84 2.58
C ARG A 151 -7.10 -18.37 2.45
N ALA A 152 -6.66 -17.70 1.39
CA ALA A 152 -7.05 -16.32 1.11
C ALA A 152 -8.55 -16.19 0.87
N LEU A 153 -9.18 -17.09 0.09
CA LEU A 153 -10.63 -17.08 -0.12
C LEU A 153 -11.42 -17.30 1.17
N ASN A 154 -10.98 -18.21 2.05
CA ASN A 154 -11.61 -18.39 3.35
C ASN A 154 -11.53 -17.12 4.20
N ALA A 155 -10.36 -16.47 4.24
CA ALA A 155 -10.18 -15.19 4.93
C ALA A 155 -11.10 -14.10 4.38
N ILE A 156 -11.21 -13.98 3.05
CA ILE A 156 -12.09 -13.04 2.36
C ILE A 156 -13.55 -13.31 2.72
N ALA A 157 -13.98 -14.58 2.69
CA ALA A 157 -15.37 -14.98 3.00
C ALA A 157 -15.77 -14.64 4.46
N ILE A 158 -14.82 -14.75 5.39
CA ILE A 158 -15.03 -14.35 6.79
C ILE A 158 -15.13 -12.82 6.91
N ALA A 159 -14.17 -12.10 6.32
CA ALA A 159 -14.08 -10.65 6.42
C ALA A 159 -15.25 -9.93 5.74
N ALA A 160 -15.69 -10.40 4.57
CA ALA A 160 -16.78 -9.80 3.80
C ALA A 160 -18.14 -9.82 4.52
N LYS A 161 -18.32 -10.74 5.46
CA LYS A 161 -19.56 -10.83 6.29
C LYS A 161 -19.60 -9.79 7.43
N GLN A 162 -18.49 -9.08 7.68
CA GLN A 162 -18.41 -8.15 8.81
C GLN A 162 -18.68 -6.70 8.39
N PRO A 163 -19.89 -6.15 8.59
CA PRO A 163 -20.28 -4.84 8.07
C PRO A 163 -19.56 -3.66 8.76
N ARG A 164 -18.97 -3.89 9.94
CA ARG A 164 -18.23 -2.85 10.68
C ARG A 164 -16.74 -2.83 10.36
N LEU A 165 -16.27 -3.75 9.52
CA LEU A 165 -14.88 -3.83 9.12
C LEU A 165 -14.70 -3.09 7.80
N ASN A 166 -13.80 -2.10 7.77
CA ASN A 166 -13.35 -1.51 6.51
C ASN A 166 -12.43 -2.54 5.82
N PHE A 167 -13.02 -3.32 4.92
CA PHE A 167 -12.38 -4.47 4.30
C PHE A 167 -12.16 -4.24 2.81
N ASP A 168 -10.97 -4.56 2.34
CA ASP A 168 -10.66 -4.59 0.92
C ASP A 168 -9.77 -5.77 0.54
N VAL A 169 -9.81 -6.11 -0.73
CA VAL A 169 -8.90 -7.08 -1.36
C VAL A 169 -7.90 -6.32 -2.21
N VAL A 170 -6.62 -6.74 -2.17
CA VAL A 170 -5.58 -6.22 -3.06
C VAL A 170 -5.08 -7.29 -4.00
N THR A 171 -4.82 -6.88 -5.27
CA THR A 171 -4.25 -7.74 -6.30
C THR A 171 -3.07 -7.03 -6.95
N CYS A 172 -1.91 -7.70 -6.98
CA CYS A 172 -0.75 -7.31 -7.75
C CYS A 172 -0.84 -7.94 -9.14
N VAL A 173 -1.15 -7.12 -10.16
CA VAL A 173 -1.36 -7.59 -11.53
C VAL A 173 -0.01 -7.81 -12.23
N ASN A 174 0.07 -8.94 -12.92
CA ASN A 174 1.21 -9.39 -13.71
C ASN A 174 0.73 -10.02 -15.04
N GLN A 175 1.66 -10.49 -15.88
CA GLN A 175 1.30 -11.04 -17.19
C GLN A 175 0.42 -12.29 -17.11
N ARG A 176 0.54 -13.10 -16.03
CA ARG A 176 -0.23 -14.35 -15.89
C ARG A 176 -1.67 -14.09 -15.47
N ASN A 177 -1.90 -13.19 -14.50
CA ASN A 177 -3.24 -12.96 -13.95
C ASN A 177 -4.04 -11.89 -14.70
N LEU A 178 -3.39 -11.06 -15.53
CA LEU A 178 -4.07 -10.03 -16.33
C LEU A 178 -5.23 -10.59 -17.18
N PRO A 179 -5.10 -11.74 -17.88
CA PRO A 179 -6.21 -12.32 -18.66
C PRO A 179 -7.39 -12.79 -17.79
N HIS A 180 -7.16 -12.99 -16.49
CA HIS A 180 -8.14 -13.56 -15.56
C HIS A 180 -8.86 -12.51 -14.71
N LEU A 181 -8.59 -11.22 -14.89
CA LEU A 181 -9.14 -10.15 -14.05
C LEU A 181 -10.68 -10.13 -14.01
N GLN A 182 -11.36 -10.48 -15.12
CA GLN A 182 -12.82 -10.58 -15.13
C GLN A 182 -13.30 -11.68 -14.19
N ALA A 183 -12.71 -12.86 -14.24
CA ALA A 183 -13.08 -13.98 -13.38
C ALA A 183 -12.80 -13.69 -11.90
N ILE A 184 -11.70 -13.01 -11.60
CA ILE A 184 -11.35 -12.55 -10.24
C ILE A 184 -12.40 -11.53 -9.76
N HIS A 185 -12.77 -10.54 -10.61
CA HIS A 185 -13.79 -9.55 -10.30
C HIS A 185 -15.12 -10.22 -9.93
N ASP A 186 -15.60 -11.14 -10.77
CA ASP A 186 -16.90 -11.79 -10.60
C ASP A 186 -16.92 -12.67 -9.34
N GLN A 187 -15.81 -13.36 -9.05
CA GLN A 187 -15.64 -14.13 -7.83
C GLN A 187 -15.70 -13.24 -6.58
N LEU A 188 -14.93 -12.14 -6.55
CA LEU A 188 -14.91 -11.21 -5.42
C LEU A 188 -16.29 -10.54 -5.21
N ALA A 189 -16.97 -10.17 -6.30
CA ALA A 189 -18.32 -9.60 -6.24
C ALA A 189 -19.33 -10.61 -5.67
N GLN A 190 -19.28 -11.88 -6.08
CA GLN A 190 -20.11 -12.97 -5.55
C GLN A 190 -19.85 -13.23 -4.06
N MET A 191 -18.61 -13.01 -3.60
CA MET A 191 -18.23 -13.12 -2.19
C MET A 191 -18.65 -11.90 -1.35
N GLY A 192 -19.23 -10.86 -1.95
CA GLY A 192 -19.66 -9.63 -1.27
C GLY A 192 -18.55 -8.66 -0.93
N VAL A 193 -17.41 -8.73 -1.62
CA VAL A 193 -16.30 -7.77 -1.46
C VAL A 193 -16.73 -6.41 -1.98
N GLY A 194 -16.71 -5.38 -1.13
CA GLY A 194 -17.11 -4.02 -1.50
C GLY A 194 -16.00 -3.19 -2.15
N GLN A 195 -14.74 -3.53 -1.92
CA GLN A 195 -13.58 -2.78 -2.43
C GLN A 195 -12.48 -3.71 -2.93
N TRP A 196 -12.02 -3.46 -4.15
CA TRP A 196 -10.91 -4.16 -4.77
C TRP A 196 -9.87 -3.15 -5.27
N ARG A 197 -8.68 -3.16 -4.66
CA ARG A 197 -7.55 -2.31 -5.08
C ARG A 197 -6.57 -3.10 -5.93
N ILE A 198 -6.19 -2.52 -7.04
CA ILE A 198 -5.28 -3.11 -8.01
C ILE A 198 -3.95 -2.35 -8.00
N PHE A 199 -2.86 -3.11 -7.98
CA PHE A 199 -1.49 -2.64 -8.07
C PHE A 199 -0.78 -3.27 -9.27
N THR A 200 0.24 -2.59 -9.78
CA THR A 200 1.29 -3.23 -10.58
C THR A 200 2.46 -3.66 -9.68
N ILE A 201 3.38 -4.43 -10.23
CA ILE A 201 4.56 -4.90 -9.49
C ILE A 201 5.76 -4.04 -9.87
N ILE A 202 6.42 -3.50 -8.86
CA ILE A 202 7.63 -2.71 -9.04
C ILE A 202 8.84 -3.65 -9.05
N PRO A 203 9.83 -3.47 -9.94
CA PRO A 203 11.00 -4.32 -10.05
C PRO A 203 12.01 -4.07 -8.91
N ILE A 204 11.65 -4.49 -7.70
CA ILE A 204 12.47 -4.45 -6.49
C ILE A 204 12.40 -5.79 -5.75
N GLY A 205 13.34 -6.05 -4.86
CA GLY A 205 13.38 -7.29 -4.10
C GLY A 205 13.33 -8.52 -5.00
N ARG A 206 12.49 -9.50 -4.68
CA ARG A 206 12.34 -10.73 -5.49
C ARG A 206 11.73 -10.52 -6.87
N ALA A 207 11.05 -9.39 -7.10
CA ALA A 207 10.48 -9.08 -8.40
C ALA A 207 11.51 -8.58 -9.42
N LEU A 208 12.71 -8.15 -8.99
CA LEU A 208 13.70 -7.47 -9.84
C LEU A 208 14.06 -8.28 -11.10
N ASN A 209 14.28 -9.57 -10.94
CA ASN A 209 14.79 -10.46 -11.99
C ASN A 209 13.72 -11.39 -12.57
N ASN A 210 12.44 -11.04 -12.43
CA ASN A 210 11.34 -11.86 -12.94
C ASN A 210 10.47 -11.07 -13.91
N PRO A 211 10.77 -11.11 -15.22
CA PRO A 211 10.06 -10.30 -16.24
C PRO A 211 8.57 -10.65 -16.37
N GLU A 212 8.14 -11.87 -16.03
CA GLU A 212 6.72 -12.27 -16.07
C GLU A 212 5.86 -11.46 -15.07
N LEU A 213 6.49 -10.86 -14.06
CA LEU A 213 5.80 -10.05 -13.07
C LEU A 213 5.49 -8.64 -13.57
N HIS A 214 6.13 -8.19 -14.66
CA HIS A 214 6.03 -6.81 -15.13
C HIS A 214 5.19 -6.74 -16.41
N LEU A 215 4.18 -5.88 -16.39
CA LEU A 215 3.33 -5.63 -17.57
C LEU A 215 4.11 -4.88 -18.64
N THR A 216 3.91 -5.29 -19.89
CA THR A 216 4.27 -4.46 -21.06
C THR A 216 3.41 -3.20 -21.09
N ASP A 217 3.78 -2.22 -21.91
CA ASP A 217 3.02 -0.98 -22.00
C ASP A 217 1.60 -1.23 -22.54
N SER A 218 1.43 -2.11 -23.53
CA SER A 218 0.11 -2.52 -24.03
C SER A 218 -0.75 -3.24 -22.97
N GLN A 219 -0.14 -4.13 -22.19
CA GLN A 219 -0.82 -4.79 -21.08
C GLN A 219 -1.20 -3.81 -19.96
N PHE A 220 -0.38 -2.78 -19.74
CA PHE A 220 -0.72 -1.73 -18.79
C PHE A 220 -1.92 -0.89 -19.24
N VAL A 221 -2.01 -0.56 -20.55
CA VAL A 221 -3.20 0.08 -21.14
C VAL A 221 -4.42 -0.80 -20.97
N GLN A 222 -4.32 -2.10 -21.31
CA GLN A 222 -5.39 -3.07 -21.12
C GLN A 222 -5.90 -3.12 -19.66
N LEU A 223 -4.98 -3.09 -18.67
CA LEU A 223 -5.34 -3.00 -17.27
C LEU A 223 -6.11 -1.72 -16.94
N MET A 224 -5.66 -0.57 -17.45
CA MET A 224 -6.33 0.71 -17.21
C MET A 224 -7.72 0.74 -17.83
N ASP A 225 -7.90 0.19 -19.04
CA ASP A 225 -9.19 0.10 -19.69
C ASP A 225 -10.15 -0.81 -18.92
N PHE A 226 -9.68 -1.97 -18.45
CA PHE A 226 -10.45 -2.87 -17.59
C PHE A 226 -10.97 -2.15 -16.33
N ILE A 227 -10.12 -1.45 -15.59
CA ILE A 227 -10.53 -0.75 -14.38
C ILE A 227 -11.52 0.38 -14.72
N ALA A 228 -11.27 1.13 -15.79
CA ALA A 228 -12.16 2.22 -16.22
C ALA A 228 -13.55 1.69 -16.60
N GLU A 229 -13.63 0.54 -17.28
CA GLU A 229 -14.89 -0.15 -17.62
C GLU A 229 -15.65 -0.54 -16.35
N LYS A 230 -14.99 -1.23 -15.40
CA LYS A 230 -15.68 -1.66 -14.16
C LYS A 230 -16.20 -0.49 -13.34
N ARG A 231 -15.50 0.63 -13.35
CA ARG A 231 -15.93 1.85 -12.66
C ARG A 231 -17.05 2.61 -13.38
N ALA A 232 -17.14 2.48 -14.69
CA ALA A 232 -18.23 3.10 -15.47
C ALA A 232 -19.56 2.34 -15.38
N THR A 233 -19.53 1.08 -14.97
CA THR A 233 -20.73 0.24 -14.81
C THR A 233 -21.50 0.65 -13.56
N HIS A 234 -22.81 0.95 -13.71
CA HIS A 234 -23.71 1.30 -12.60
C HIS A 234 -24.99 0.50 -12.65
N PRO A 235 -25.49 -0.03 -11.51
CA PRO A 235 -24.82 -0.07 -10.21
C PRO A 235 -23.61 -1.00 -10.23
N THR A 236 -22.52 -0.57 -9.57
CA THR A 236 -21.36 -1.44 -9.44
C THR A 236 -21.46 -2.27 -8.16
N PRO A 237 -21.29 -3.60 -8.24
CA PRO A 237 -21.32 -4.45 -7.05
C PRO A 237 -20.09 -4.23 -6.17
N MET A 238 -18.99 -3.74 -6.73
CA MET A 238 -17.71 -3.57 -6.06
C MET A 238 -16.97 -2.35 -6.61
N ASN A 239 -16.40 -1.54 -5.73
CA ASN A 239 -15.56 -0.41 -6.14
C ASN A 239 -14.15 -0.91 -6.51
N VAL A 240 -13.82 -0.88 -7.79
CA VAL A 240 -12.50 -1.24 -8.31
C VAL A 240 -11.65 0.01 -8.46
N THR A 241 -10.42 0.01 -7.93
CA THR A 241 -9.54 1.19 -7.99
C THR A 241 -8.09 0.80 -8.30
N PHE A 242 -7.43 1.60 -9.14
CA PHE A 242 -5.98 1.56 -9.25
C PHE A 242 -5.34 2.31 -8.08
N SER A 243 -4.36 1.71 -7.45
CA SER A 243 -3.77 2.26 -6.23
C SER A 243 -2.78 3.43 -6.49
N CYS A 244 -2.12 3.89 -5.43
CA CYS A 244 -1.31 5.11 -5.39
C CYS A 244 0.10 4.94 -6.01
N GLU A 245 0.21 4.41 -7.24
CA GLU A 245 1.52 4.10 -7.84
C GLU A 245 2.11 5.26 -8.65
N GLY A 246 1.30 5.99 -9.41
CA GLY A 246 1.78 7.06 -10.26
C GLY A 246 0.69 7.84 -10.95
N TYR A 247 1.10 8.91 -11.65
CA TYR A 247 0.23 9.75 -12.45
C TYR A 247 -0.10 9.05 -13.79
N LEU A 248 -1.38 9.01 -14.15
CA LEU A 248 -1.93 8.23 -15.25
C LEU A 248 -2.49 9.08 -16.40
N GLY A 249 -2.25 10.40 -16.39
CA GLY A 249 -2.68 11.27 -17.47
C GLY A 249 -4.18 11.18 -17.79
N ARG A 250 -4.53 10.66 -18.97
CA ARG A 250 -5.93 10.54 -19.44
C ARG A 250 -6.80 9.59 -18.61
N TYR A 251 -6.21 8.70 -17.83
CA TYR A 251 -6.93 7.75 -16.96
C TYR A 251 -7.18 8.29 -15.55
N GLU A 252 -6.60 9.45 -15.17
CA GLU A 252 -6.94 10.06 -13.89
C GLU A 252 -8.46 10.28 -13.75
N CYS A 253 -9.01 10.00 -12.58
CA CYS A 253 -10.45 10.02 -12.29
C CYS A 253 -11.28 8.93 -13.01
N LYS A 254 -10.73 8.18 -13.97
CA LYS A 254 -11.39 7.01 -14.56
C LYS A 254 -11.12 5.74 -13.75
N VAL A 255 -9.89 5.59 -13.25
CA VAL A 255 -9.43 4.38 -12.55
C VAL A 255 -9.27 4.56 -11.04
N ARG A 256 -9.49 5.77 -10.53
CA ARG A 256 -9.47 6.11 -9.09
C ARG A 256 -10.41 7.26 -8.78
N GLN A 257 -10.75 7.48 -7.52
CA GLN A 257 -11.72 8.51 -7.12
C GLN A 257 -11.14 9.92 -7.18
N THR A 258 -9.88 10.10 -6.77
CA THR A 258 -9.18 11.38 -6.75
C THR A 258 -7.95 11.32 -7.65
N PRO A 259 -7.51 12.46 -8.21
CA PRO A 259 -6.27 12.49 -8.97
C PRO A 259 -5.08 12.02 -8.13
N TYR A 260 -4.04 11.57 -8.83
CA TYR A 260 -2.85 11.03 -8.20
C TYR A 260 -2.18 12.00 -7.23
N PHE A 261 -1.94 11.49 -6.03
CA PHE A 261 -1.19 12.16 -4.99
C PHE A 261 -0.44 11.13 -4.14
N CYS A 262 0.89 11.20 -4.11
CA CYS A 262 1.68 10.35 -3.21
C CYS A 262 1.66 10.95 -1.81
N HIS A 263 0.96 10.32 -0.89
CA HIS A 263 0.80 10.78 0.49
C HIS A 263 2.00 10.45 1.40
N ALA A 264 2.98 9.70 0.91
CA ALA A 264 4.18 9.35 1.67
C ALA A 264 4.91 10.59 2.18
N GLY A 265 5.13 10.70 3.49
CA GLY A 265 5.75 11.84 4.16
C GLY A 265 4.91 13.11 4.26
N ILE A 266 3.66 13.06 3.79
CA ILE A 266 2.68 14.16 3.87
C ILE A 266 1.57 13.82 4.85
N ASN A 267 0.94 12.65 4.70
CA ASN A 267 -0.09 12.14 5.60
C ASN A 267 0.22 10.73 6.11
N ILE A 268 1.32 10.13 5.65
CA ILE A 268 1.72 8.76 5.92
C ILE A 268 3.16 8.73 6.40
N ALA A 269 3.39 8.07 7.54
CA ALA A 269 4.72 7.69 8.03
C ALA A 269 4.77 6.18 8.29
N SER A 270 5.96 5.64 8.50
CA SER A 270 6.18 4.26 8.89
C SER A 270 7.31 4.12 9.91
N VAL A 271 7.17 3.12 10.77
CA VAL A 271 8.23 2.58 11.61
C VAL A 271 8.53 1.18 11.09
N LEU A 272 9.77 0.96 10.66
CA LEU A 272 10.23 -0.32 10.12
C LEU A 272 10.74 -1.23 11.23
N ILE A 273 11.00 -2.49 10.91
CA ILE A 273 11.37 -3.53 11.89
C ILE A 273 12.64 -3.18 12.70
N ASP A 274 13.59 -2.49 12.09
CA ASP A 274 14.86 -2.05 12.68
C ASP A 274 14.73 -0.70 13.43
N GLY A 275 13.52 -0.18 13.60
CA GLY A 275 13.25 1.11 14.19
C GLY A 275 13.37 2.30 13.23
N THR A 276 13.75 2.08 11.98
CA THR A 276 13.86 3.16 10.98
C THR A 276 12.53 3.89 10.81
N ILE A 277 12.57 5.21 10.88
CA ILE A 277 11.44 6.10 10.58
C ILE A 277 11.50 6.45 9.09
N CYS A 278 10.45 6.10 8.34
CA CYS A 278 10.33 6.37 6.92
C CYS A 278 8.91 6.85 6.58
N ALA A 279 8.68 7.21 5.31
CA ALA A 279 7.37 7.71 4.88
C ALA A 279 6.38 6.60 4.54
N CYS A 280 6.85 5.46 4.03
CA CYS A 280 6.02 4.31 3.65
C CYS A 280 6.89 3.05 3.66
N PRO A 281 6.36 1.86 4.02
CA PRO A 281 7.15 0.63 4.08
C PRO A 281 7.82 0.22 2.75
N ASN A 282 7.23 0.62 1.63
CA ASN A 282 7.70 0.25 0.28
C ASN A 282 8.73 1.23 -0.31
N ILE A 283 9.26 2.15 0.47
CA ILE A 283 10.25 3.14 0.02
C ILE A 283 11.65 2.62 0.37
N ASP A 284 12.62 2.93 -0.49
CA ASP A 284 14.02 2.60 -0.25
C ASP A 284 14.49 3.25 1.06
N ARG A 285 14.66 2.41 2.09
CA ARG A 285 15.06 2.85 3.43
C ARG A 285 16.48 3.37 3.47
N THR A 286 17.38 2.90 2.60
CA THR A 286 18.78 3.37 2.57
C THR A 286 18.87 4.81 2.06
N ARG A 287 17.99 5.18 1.13
CA ARG A 287 17.95 6.52 0.54
C ARG A 287 17.10 7.52 1.32
N PHE A 288 16.01 7.05 1.93
CA PHE A 288 14.94 7.90 2.44
C PHE A 288 14.61 7.70 3.92
N ALA A 289 15.47 7.02 4.69
CA ALA A 289 15.34 7.00 6.14
C ALA A 289 15.44 8.42 6.71
N GLN A 290 14.55 8.76 7.66
CA GLN A 290 14.49 10.09 8.26
C GLN A 290 15.00 10.11 9.71
N GLY A 291 15.12 8.95 10.33
CA GLY A 291 15.57 8.77 11.69
C GLY A 291 15.33 7.34 12.17
N ASN A 292 15.50 7.12 13.46
CA ASN A 292 15.28 5.82 14.09
C ASN A 292 14.64 5.99 15.47
N ILE A 293 13.61 5.21 15.82
CA ILE A 293 12.87 5.32 17.08
C ILE A 293 13.73 5.04 18.33
N TYR A 294 14.87 4.40 18.17
CA TYR A 294 15.80 4.12 19.27
C TYR A 294 16.71 5.30 19.61
N THR A 295 16.83 6.27 18.71
CA THR A 295 17.70 7.46 18.89
C THR A 295 16.95 8.78 18.74
N ASP A 296 15.80 8.78 18.11
CA ASP A 296 15.05 9.99 17.76
C ASP A 296 13.61 9.95 18.32
N ASN A 297 13.05 11.13 18.54
CA ASN A 297 11.64 11.29 18.81
C ASN A 297 10.86 11.23 17.49
N LEU A 298 9.88 10.29 17.38
CA LEU A 298 9.14 10.07 16.14
C LEU A 298 8.39 11.34 15.69
N TRP A 299 7.78 12.08 16.63
CA TRP A 299 7.03 13.28 16.31
C TRP A 299 7.94 14.41 15.82
N ASP A 300 9.07 14.62 16.45
CA ASP A 300 10.05 15.64 16.04
C ASP A 300 10.61 15.34 14.66
N VAL A 301 10.93 14.07 14.38
CA VAL A 301 11.35 13.62 13.05
C VAL A 301 10.26 13.90 12.01
N TRP A 302 9.00 13.55 12.31
CA TRP A 302 7.86 13.83 11.43
C TRP A 302 7.73 15.32 11.11
N GLN A 303 7.87 16.17 12.09
CA GLN A 303 7.72 17.61 11.89
C GLN A 303 8.88 18.24 11.09
N THR A 304 10.11 17.76 11.30
CA THR A 304 11.31 18.51 10.89
C THR A 304 12.11 17.87 9.76
N ARG A 305 12.02 16.55 9.51
CA ARG A 305 12.94 15.87 8.60
C ARG A 305 12.31 15.35 7.29
N PHE A 306 11.00 15.45 7.11
CA PHE A 306 10.31 14.89 5.94
C PHE A 306 10.32 15.81 4.70
N GLU A 307 11.22 16.78 4.63
CA GLU A 307 11.37 17.70 3.50
C GLU A 307 11.51 16.99 2.13
N PRO A 308 12.28 15.90 1.96
CA PRO A 308 12.42 15.21 0.68
C PRO A 308 11.10 14.67 0.10
N PHE A 309 10.11 14.44 0.96
CA PHE A 309 8.77 13.98 0.56
C PHE A 309 7.83 15.14 0.27
N ARG A 310 7.97 16.24 1.00
CA ARG A 310 7.14 17.46 0.93
C ARG A 310 7.57 18.36 -0.22
N ASN A 311 8.87 18.46 -0.48
CA ASN A 311 9.43 19.19 -1.62
C ASN A 311 10.02 18.21 -2.63
N ARG A 312 9.31 17.94 -3.70
CA ARG A 312 9.65 16.97 -4.74
C ARG A 312 10.44 17.57 -5.91
N GLN A 313 10.98 18.80 -5.79
CA GLN A 313 11.75 19.44 -6.87
C GLN A 313 13.02 18.66 -7.23
N TRP A 314 13.62 17.95 -6.27
CA TRP A 314 14.75 17.07 -6.50
C TRP A 314 14.45 15.95 -7.52
N ALA A 315 13.18 15.53 -7.65
CA ALA A 315 12.77 14.51 -8.61
C ALA A 315 12.69 15.05 -10.06
N ARG A 316 12.93 16.37 -10.27
CA ARG A 316 12.95 16.99 -11.61
C ARG A 316 14.28 16.77 -12.30
N GLN A 317 14.60 15.50 -12.54
CA GLN A 317 15.83 15.05 -13.18
C GLN A 317 15.57 13.86 -14.10
N GLY A 318 16.57 13.45 -14.89
CA GLY A 318 16.42 12.36 -15.85
C GLY A 318 15.20 12.55 -16.75
N ILE A 319 14.38 11.52 -16.92
CA ILE A 319 13.16 11.59 -17.74
C ILE A 319 12.10 12.58 -17.21
N CYS A 320 12.24 13.05 -15.98
CA CYS A 320 11.33 14.02 -15.39
C CYS A 320 11.75 15.48 -15.61
N HIS A 321 12.98 15.75 -16.09
CA HIS A 321 13.54 17.10 -16.21
C HIS A 321 12.62 18.01 -17.06
N ASP A 322 12.32 17.62 -18.29
CA ASP A 322 11.50 18.38 -19.25
C ASP A 322 10.06 17.83 -19.37
N CYS A 323 9.64 16.98 -18.42
CA CYS A 323 8.33 16.35 -18.48
C CYS A 323 7.20 17.38 -18.26
N LYS A 324 6.34 17.57 -19.27
CA LYS A 324 5.18 18.48 -19.19
C LYS A 324 4.18 18.08 -18.11
N ALA A 325 4.13 16.80 -17.71
CA ALA A 325 3.27 16.28 -16.66
C ALA A 325 3.86 16.47 -15.25
N PHE A 326 5.13 16.95 -15.11
CA PHE A 326 5.81 16.98 -13.81
C PHE A 326 5.01 17.69 -12.72
N ASN A 327 4.39 18.84 -13.03
CA ASN A 327 3.61 19.61 -12.06
C ASN A 327 2.37 18.88 -11.52
N MET A 328 1.90 17.85 -12.21
CA MET A 328 0.82 16.95 -11.75
C MET A 328 1.39 15.70 -11.07
N CYS A 329 2.45 15.13 -11.65
CA CYS A 329 3.05 13.86 -11.24
C CYS A 329 4.01 13.98 -10.05
N LEU A 330 4.84 15.04 -10.01
CA LEU A 330 5.92 15.26 -9.04
C LEU A 330 6.92 14.08 -8.96
N GLY A 331 7.25 13.49 -10.11
CA GLY A 331 8.23 12.41 -10.18
C GLY A 331 7.70 11.04 -9.76
N ASN A 332 6.39 10.81 -9.85
CA ASN A 332 5.76 9.52 -9.55
C ASN A 332 5.73 9.17 -8.04
N GLY A 333 5.32 7.95 -7.66
CA GLY A 333 5.36 7.47 -6.28
C GLY A 333 6.78 7.33 -5.74
N MET A 334 6.97 7.61 -4.47
CA MET A 334 8.29 7.52 -3.82
C MET A 334 8.92 6.14 -3.92
N HIS A 335 8.11 5.09 -3.92
CA HIS A 335 8.55 3.70 -4.10
C HIS A 335 9.13 3.38 -5.49
N ASN A 336 9.09 4.33 -6.42
CA ASN A 336 9.76 4.22 -7.73
C ASN A 336 11.20 4.80 -7.74
N TRP A 337 11.70 5.26 -6.60
CA TRP A 337 13.02 5.86 -6.47
C TRP A 337 13.90 5.01 -5.56
N HIS A 338 14.76 4.18 -6.16
CA HIS A 338 15.66 3.27 -5.45
C HIS A 338 17.12 3.52 -5.81
N GLY A 339 18.01 3.31 -4.85
CA GLY A 339 19.44 3.52 -5.01
C GLY A 339 19.73 4.93 -5.54
N ASP A 340 20.72 5.04 -6.41
CA ASP A 340 21.16 6.30 -7.01
C ASP A 340 20.43 6.66 -8.32
N CYS A 341 19.26 6.07 -8.58
CA CYS A 341 18.55 6.34 -9.82
C CYS A 341 18.18 7.83 -9.96
N THR A 342 18.41 8.37 -11.16
CA THR A 342 18.07 9.75 -11.54
C THR A 342 16.71 9.85 -12.24
N SER A 343 16.00 8.74 -12.32
CA SER A 343 14.67 8.63 -12.92
C SER A 343 13.86 7.60 -12.13
N PRO A 344 12.52 7.72 -12.06
CA PRO A 344 11.71 6.67 -11.48
C PRO A 344 11.88 5.38 -12.28
N ILE A 345 12.06 4.25 -11.57
CA ILE A 345 12.27 2.93 -12.19
C ILE A 345 11.06 2.46 -13.01
N ASN A 346 9.87 2.98 -12.71
CA ASN A 346 8.66 2.73 -13.46
C ASN A 346 7.90 4.04 -13.69
N CYS A 347 7.78 4.51 -14.94
CA CYS A 347 7.02 5.70 -15.27
C CYS A 347 5.69 5.34 -15.92
N HIS A 348 4.63 5.24 -15.11
CA HIS A 348 3.27 4.92 -15.56
C HIS A 348 2.75 5.88 -16.65
N HIS A 349 3.08 7.17 -16.56
CA HIS A 349 2.65 8.15 -17.56
C HIS A 349 3.27 7.89 -18.94
N ASN A 350 4.54 7.45 -19.00
CA ASN A 350 5.17 7.14 -20.27
C ASN A 350 4.61 5.88 -20.92
N LYS A 351 4.24 4.87 -20.12
CA LYS A 351 3.58 3.65 -20.61
C LYS A 351 2.26 3.92 -21.33
N LEU A 352 1.61 5.04 -21.04
CA LEU A 352 0.32 5.43 -21.61
C LEU A 352 0.43 6.32 -22.87
N LYS A 353 1.65 6.63 -23.35
CA LYS A 353 1.88 7.50 -24.53
C LYS A 353 1.94 6.75 -25.85
N ILE A 354 1.92 5.43 -25.85
CA ILE A 354 2.21 4.60 -27.04
C ILE A 354 1.07 4.63 -28.08
N GLU A 355 -0.07 5.24 -27.79
CA GLU A 355 -1.23 5.30 -28.68
C GLU A 355 -1.65 6.74 -29.06
N SER A 356 -0.71 7.59 -29.37
CA SER A 356 -1.04 8.92 -29.91
C SER A 356 -0.36 9.18 -31.25
#